data_0a6449e6732eb19ea38deb939dcaab0c
#
_entry.id   0a6449e6732eb19ea38deb939dcaab0c
#
_cell.length_a   1.000
_cell.length_b   1.000
_cell.length_c   1.000
_cell.angle_alpha   90.00
_cell.angle_beta   90.00
_cell.angle_gamma   90.00
#
_symmetry.space_group_name_H-M   'P 1'
#
loop_
_entity.id
_entity.type
_entity.pdbx_description
1 polymer ?
#
loop_
_entity_poly.entity_id
_entity_poly.type
_entity_poly.pdbx_seq_one_letter_code
_entity_poly.pdbx_strand_id
1 'polypeptide(L)'
;MNEFKEHEYEEDDEDDNYKEHYVIDFTNVKNYYDMHFIIRDSLEFPDWYGCNWDAFWDCLTDMITLDGKLHIEVIGLDVIKRKFDDSADMIAKILKKFKHFGDSEFADQITIDIIIGDNRFSLT
;
A
#
# COMPACT_ATOMS: atom_id res chain seq x y z
N MET A 1 -24.33 -6.81 28.77
CA MET A 1 -24.50 -6.84 28.52
C MET A 1 -24.21 -6.98 28.11
N ASN A 2 -23.88 -6.65 28.19
CA ASN A 2 -23.76 -6.70 27.77
C ASN A 2 -23.23 -6.69 27.29
N GLU A 3 -22.85 -6.42 27.13
CA GLU A 3 -22.68 -6.34 26.62
C GLU A 3 -22.07 -6.58 26.08
N PHE A 4 -21.85 -6.08 26.30
CA PHE A 4 -21.63 -6.30 25.72
C PHE A 4 -21.35 -6.64 24.97
N LYS A 5 -21.29 -6.39 24.82
CA LYS A 5 -21.33 -6.67 24.05
C LYS A 5 -21.00 -6.74 23.23
N GLU A 6 -20.88 -6.37 23.34
CA GLU A 6 -20.92 -6.36 22.61
C GLU A 6 -20.37 -6.48 21.93
N HIS A 7 -20.11 -6.01 22.09
CA HIS A 7 -19.99 -6.14 21.40
C HIS A 7 -19.58 -6.34 20.68
N GLU A 8 -19.40 -6.22 20.70
CA GLU A 8 -19.26 -6.45 20.00
C GLU A 8 -18.80 -6.74 19.28
N TYR A 9 -18.75 -6.36 19.33
CA TYR A 9 -18.55 -6.65 18.56
C TYR A 9 -18.17 -6.95 17.69
N GLU A 10 -17.91 -6.82 17.57
CA GLU A 10 -17.74 -7.09 16.80
C GLU A 10 -17.24 -7.48 16.09
N GLU A 11 -17.14 -7.20 16.10
CA GLU A 11 -16.86 -7.53 15.45
C GLU A 11 -16.43 -8.16 14.78
N ASP A 12 -16.54 -7.95 14.86
CA ASP A 12 -16.24 -8.59 14.22
C ASP A 12 -16.16 -8.98 13.33
N ASP A 13 -16.26 -8.54 13.06
CA ASP A 13 -16.21 -8.97 12.14
C ASP A 13 -15.73 -8.97 11.28
N GLU A 14 -15.13 -8.48 11.20
CA GLU A 14 -14.50 -8.42 10.40
C GLU A 14 -13.62 -9.14 9.99
N ASP A 15 -13.13 -9.22 10.20
CA ASP A 15 -12.20 -9.87 10.09
C ASP A 15 -12.15 -11.01 9.42
N ASP A 16 -12.98 -11.56 9.17
CA ASP A 16 -13.02 -12.70 8.51
C ASP A 16 -12.41 -12.63 7.26
N ASN A 17 -12.74 -11.79 6.43
CA ASN A 17 -12.13 -11.64 5.19
C ASN A 17 -10.90 -11.00 5.34
N TYR A 18 -10.61 -10.39 6.38
CA TYR A 18 -9.34 -9.77 6.67
C TYR A 18 -8.76 -9.12 5.45
N LYS A 19 -9.51 -8.22 4.86
CA LYS A 19 -9.07 -7.54 3.69
C LYS A 19 -8.61 -6.18 4.09
N GLU A 20 -7.40 -5.81 3.71
CA GLU A 20 -6.87 -4.49 4.01
C GLU A 20 -6.73 -3.69 2.74
N HIS A 21 -7.16 -2.45 2.79
CA HIS A 21 -7.16 -1.56 1.65
C HIS A 21 -6.45 -0.26 2.02
N TYR A 22 -5.47 0.13 1.24
CA TYR A 22 -4.67 1.31 1.49
C TYR A 22 -4.66 2.19 0.25
N VAL A 23 -4.65 3.50 0.46
CA VAL A 23 -4.58 4.46 -0.64
C VAL A 23 -3.38 5.36 -0.41
N ILE A 24 -2.47 5.41 -1.37
CA ILE A 24 -1.32 6.30 -1.33
C ILE A 24 -1.63 7.43 -2.32
N ASP A 25 -1.78 8.64 -1.82
CA ASP A 25 -2.12 9.79 -2.66
C ASP A 25 -0.96 10.78 -2.67
N PHE A 26 -0.25 10.85 -3.79
CA PHE A 26 0.89 11.74 -3.95
C PHE A 26 0.52 13.10 -4.55
N THR A 27 -0.76 13.37 -4.74
CA THR A 27 -1.20 14.57 -5.47
C THR A 27 -0.59 15.85 -4.91
N ASN A 28 -0.48 15.96 -3.60
CA ASN A 28 0.00 17.17 -2.94
C ASN A 28 1.41 17.03 -2.37
N VAL A 29 2.21 16.13 -2.92
CA VAL A 29 3.58 15.91 -2.43
C VAL A 29 4.41 17.19 -2.58
N LYS A 30 5.20 17.50 -1.55
CA LYS A 30 5.96 18.76 -1.51
C LYS A 30 7.41 18.58 -1.89
N ASN A 31 8.05 17.53 -1.39
CA ASN A 31 9.47 17.30 -1.66
C ASN A 31 9.76 15.81 -1.55
N TYR A 32 11.04 15.45 -1.71
CA TYR A 32 11.44 14.06 -1.73
C TYR A 32 11.12 13.32 -0.43
N TYR A 33 11.40 13.93 0.71
CA TYR A 33 11.14 13.28 1.98
C TYR A 33 9.64 13.21 2.26
N ASP A 34 8.90 14.20 1.83
CA ASP A 34 7.43 14.19 1.95
C ASP A 34 6.85 12.97 1.23
N MET A 35 7.41 12.62 0.08
CA MET A 35 7.02 11.45 -0.67
C MET A 35 7.12 10.19 0.20
N HIS A 36 8.25 10.01 0.89
CA HIS A 36 8.43 8.87 1.78
C HIS A 36 7.53 8.94 3.00
N PHE A 37 7.26 10.12 3.52
CA PHE A 37 6.35 10.29 4.65
C PHE A 37 4.91 9.92 4.24
N ILE A 38 4.51 10.28 3.01
CA ILE A 38 3.20 9.90 2.49
C ILE A 38 3.10 8.36 2.41
N ILE A 39 4.14 7.72 1.92
CA ILE A 39 4.18 6.26 1.86
C ILE A 39 4.05 5.66 3.26
N ARG A 40 4.86 6.14 4.20
CA ARG A 40 4.84 5.65 5.57
C ARG A 40 3.45 5.77 6.19
N ASP A 41 2.88 6.96 6.09
CA ASP A 41 1.61 7.22 6.76
C ASP A 41 0.46 6.49 6.07
N SER A 42 0.48 6.42 4.74
CA SER A 42 -0.58 5.78 3.98
C SER A 42 -0.63 4.27 4.20
N LEU A 43 0.52 3.65 4.34
CA LEU A 43 0.61 2.20 4.52
C LEU A 43 0.78 1.81 5.99
N GLU A 44 0.75 2.79 6.87
CA GLU A 44 0.87 2.57 8.32
C GLU A 44 2.18 1.88 8.69
N PHE A 45 3.24 2.26 8.02
CA PHE A 45 4.57 1.76 8.34
C PHE A 45 5.03 2.33 9.69
N PRO A 46 5.95 1.65 10.36
CA PRO A 46 6.42 2.12 11.66
C PRO A 46 7.16 3.45 11.55
N ASP A 47 7.23 4.17 12.66
CA ASP A 47 7.88 5.48 12.72
C ASP A 47 9.35 5.40 12.34
N TRP A 48 9.99 4.24 12.50
CA TRP A 48 11.38 4.07 12.15
C TRP A 48 11.62 3.76 10.66
N TYR A 49 10.56 3.88 9.83
CA TYR A 49 10.73 3.69 8.39
C TYR A 49 11.86 4.60 7.87
N GLY A 50 12.82 4.00 7.18
CA GLY A 50 14.09 4.65 6.84
C GLY A 50 14.06 5.59 5.65
N CYS A 51 12.91 5.86 5.05
CA CYS A 51 12.79 6.79 3.92
C CYS A 51 13.72 6.46 2.77
N ASN A 52 13.87 5.18 2.46
CA ASN A 52 14.64 4.73 1.30
C ASN A 52 13.94 3.53 0.67
N TRP A 53 14.41 3.14 -0.52
CA TRP A 53 13.70 2.12 -1.30
C TRP A 53 13.83 0.72 -0.69
N ASP A 54 14.96 0.43 -0.03
CA ASP A 54 15.12 -0.86 0.67
C ASP A 54 14.15 -0.97 1.83
N ALA A 55 13.98 0.12 2.58
CA ALA A 55 13.02 0.14 3.69
C ALA A 55 11.60 -0.01 3.16
N PHE A 56 11.29 0.62 2.00
CA PHE A 56 9.99 0.50 1.39
C PHE A 56 9.69 -0.97 1.05
N TRP A 57 10.64 -1.64 0.44
CA TRP A 57 10.48 -3.05 0.10
C TRP A 57 10.27 -3.92 1.35
N ASP A 58 11.11 -3.70 2.35
CA ASP A 58 11.03 -4.49 3.58
C ASP A 58 9.68 -4.31 4.29
N CYS A 59 9.22 -3.07 4.38
CA CYS A 59 7.94 -2.80 5.04
C CYS A 59 6.76 -3.32 4.22
N LEU A 60 6.84 -3.26 2.88
CA LEU A 60 5.79 -3.83 2.06
C LEU A 60 5.66 -5.34 2.28
N THR A 61 6.78 -6.04 2.28
CA THR A 61 6.73 -7.50 2.42
C THR A 61 6.23 -7.91 3.80
N ASP A 62 6.42 -7.05 4.80
CA ASP A 62 5.88 -7.32 6.14
C ASP A 62 4.36 -7.19 6.19
N MET A 63 3.73 -6.59 5.19
CA MET A 63 2.28 -6.42 5.17
C MET A 63 1.54 -7.69 4.75
N ILE A 64 2.25 -8.68 4.20
CA ILE A 64 1.61 -9.88 3.69
C ILE A 64 1.27 -10.82 4.83
N THR A 65 0.04 -11.32 4.84
CA THR A 65 -0.37 -12.33 5.81
C THR A 65 -0.88 -13.54 5.03
N LEU A 66 -0.87 -14.69 5.67
CA LEU A 66 -1.23 -15.93 4.98
C LEU A 66 -2.67 -15.94 4.51
N ASP A 67 -3.57 -15.37 5.29
CA ASP A 67 -4.99 -15.44 4.97
C ASP A 67 -5.58 -14.12 4.52
N GLY A 68 -4.79 -13.07 4.48
CA GLY A 68 -5.30 -11.73 4.18
C GLY A 68 -5.25 -11.39 2.72
N LYS A 69 -6.02 -10.39 2.33
CA LYS A 69 -5.96 -9.83 1.01
C LYS A 69 -5.56 -8.37 1.14
N LEU A 70 -4.65 -7.94 0.29
CA LEU A 70 -4.08 -6.61 0.36
C LEU A 70 -4.38 -5.87 -0.95
N HIS A 71 -5.00 -4.70 -0.84
CA HIS A 71 -5.30 -3.88 -2.00
C HIS A 71 -4.66 -2.51 -1.79
N ILE A 72 -3.77 -2.12 -2.66
CA ILE A 72 -3.10 -0.83 -2.61
C ILE A 72 -3.47 -0.03 -3.84
N GLU A 73 -3.99 1.18 -3.64
CA GLU A 73 -4.26 2.10 -4.73
C GLU A 73 -3.27 3.24 -4.66
N VAL A 74 -2.68 3.61 -5.77
CA VAL A 74 -1.66 4.68 -5.83
C VAL A 74 -2.19 5.78 -6.74
N ILE A 75 -2.40 6.95 -6.15
CA ILE A 75 -2.91 8.12 -6.85
C ILE A 75 -1.77 9.12 -6.99
N GLY A 76 -1.65 9.75 -8.13
CA GLY A 76 -0.69 10.83 -8.30
C GLY A 76 0.72 10.39 -8.64
N LEU A 77 0.89 9.18 -9.15
CA LEU A 77 2.21 8.74 -9.57
C LEU A 77 2.74 9.63 -10.71
N ASP A 78 1.85 10.22 -11.51
CA ASP A 78 2.22 11.17 -12.54
C ASP A 78 2.79 12.45 -11.95
N VAL A 79 2.34 12.86 -10.76
CA VAL A 79 2.91 14.01 -10.06
C VAL A 79 4.34 13.69 -9.64
N ILE A 80 4.58 12.49 -9.13
CA ILE A 80 5.93 12.05 -8.77
C ILE A 80 6.80 12.03 -10.02
N LYS A 81 6.26 11.55 -11.14
CA LYS A 81 7.01 11.49 -12.39
C LYS A 81 7.47 12.88 -12.83
N ARG A 82 6.63 13.88 -12.67
CA ARG A 82 6.99 15.25 -13.05
C ARG A 82 7.99 15.88 -12.10
N LYS A 83 7.89 15.58 -10.80
CA LYS A 83 8.74 16.22 -9.80
C LYS A 83 10.00 15.45 -9.50
N PHE A 84 9.92 14.13 -9.52
CA PHE A 84 11.01 13.24 -9.11
C PHE A 84 11.03 12.02 -10.03
N ASP A 85 11.37 12.23 -11.30
CA ASP A 85 11.24 11.24 -12.37
C ASP A 85 11.74 9.85 -11.96
N ASP A 86 12.96 9.78 -11.45
CA ASP A 86 13.54 8.48 -11.08
C ASP A 86 12.77 7.81 -9.96
N SER A 87 12.18 8.59 -9.08
CA SER A 87 11.41 8.04 -7.95
C SER A 87 10.13 7.38 -8.43
N ALA A 88 9.48 7.95 -9.45
CA ALA A 88 8.28 7.32 -10.00
C ALA A 88 8.61 5.94 -10.57
N ASP A 89 9.74 5.83 -11.26
CA ASP A 89 10.17 4.57 -11.83
C ASP A 89 10.50 3.56 -10.72
N MET A 90 11.14 4.01 -9.65
CA MET A 90 11.46 3.14 -8.52
C MET A 90 10.20 2.64 -7.82
N ILE A 91 9.24 3.53 -7.58
CA ILE A 91 7.97 3.15 -6.96
C ILE A 91 7.27 2.09 -7.81
N ALA A 92 7.17 2.34 -9.11
CA ALA A 92 6.51 1.42 -10.02
C ALA A 92 7.20 0.07 -10.05
N LYS A 93 8.53 0.08 -10.06
CA LYS A 93 9.32 -1.14 -10.10
C LYS A 93 9.13 -1.96 -8.84
N ILE A 94 9.16 -1.30 -7.69
CA ILE A 94 9.00 -1.98 -6.40
C ILE A 94 7.59 -2.56 -6.27
N LEU A 95 6.58 -1.80 -6.66
CA LEU A 95 5.19 -2.28 -6.58
C LEU A 95 4.96 -3.46 -7.53
N LYS A 96 5.55 -3.42 -8.71
CA LYS A 96 5.44 -4.52 -9.65
C LYS A 96 6.11 -5.78 -9.11
N LYS A 97 7.29 -5.62 -8.50
CA LYS A 97 8.00 -6.72 -7.88
C LYS A 97 7.18 -7.28 -6.71
N PHE A 98 6.56 -6.40 -5.93
CA PHE A 98 5.74 -6.80 -4.80
C PHE A 98 4.50 -7.60 -5.26
N LYS A 99 3.89 -7.19 -6.37
CA LYS A 99 2.74 -7.90 -6.90
C LYS A 99 3.06 -9.37 -7.17
N HIS A 100 4.30 -9.67 -7.50
CA HIS A 100 4.74 -11.03 -7.80
C HIS A 100 5.51 -11.68 -6.64
N PHE A 101 5.55 -11.03 -5.49
CA PHE A 101 6.26 -11.57 -4.34
C PHE A 101 5.55 -12.82 -3.86
N GLY A 102 6.32 -13.86 -3.58
CA GLY A 102 5.71 -15.13 -3.20
C GLY A 102 5.10 -15.87 -4.37
N ASP A 103 5.14 -15.24 -5.51
CA ASP A 103 4.67 -15.80 -6.76
C ASP A 103 3.33 -16.48 -6.61
N SER A 104 3.23 -17.77 -6.84
CA SER A 104 1.95 -18.41 -6.84
C SER A 104 1.27 -18.44 -5.49
N GLU A 105 2.01 -18.21 -4.41
CA GLU A 105 1.41 -18.28 -3.09
C GLU A 105 0.62 -17.04 -2.71
N PHE A 106 1.13 -15.87 -3.05
CA PHE A 106 0.54 -14.62 -2.59
C PHE A 106 0.02 -13.74 -3.71
N ALA A 107 0.28 -14.09 -4.97
CA ALA A 107 -0.07 -13.21 -6.08
C ALA A 107 -1.56 -12.87 -6.11
N ASP A 108 -2.42 -13.81 -5.81
CA ASP A 108 -3.86 -13.57 -5.82
C ASP A 108 -4.34 -12.77 -4.63
N GLN A 109 -3.51 -12.62 -3.61
CA GLN A 109 -3.86 -11.87 -2.42
C GLN A 109 -3.47 -10.41 -2.53
N ILE A 110 -2.67 -10.05 -3.53
CA ILE A 110 -2.16 -8.70 -3.68
C ILE A 110 -2.78 -8.06 -4.92
N THR A 111 -3.47 -6.95 -4.73
CA THR A 111 -4.01 -6.15 -5.83
C THR A 111 -3.40 -4.76 -5.73
N ILE A 112 -2.85 -4.28 -6.83
CA ILE A 112 -2.25 -2.94 -6.88
C ILE A 112 -2.82 -2.21 -8.07
N ASP A 113 -3.44 -1.07 -7.84
CA ASP A 113 -4.01 -0.24 -8.88
C ASP A 113 -3.31 1.11 -8.90
N ILE A 114 -2.94 1.54 -10.08
CA ILE A 114 -2.36 2.87 -10.30
C ILE A 114 -3.47 3.74 -10.89
N ILE A 115 -3.74 4.87 -10.27
CA ILE A 115 -4.83 5.74 -10.69
C ILE A 115 -4.25 7.06 -11.16
N ILE A 116 -4.48 7.38 -12.43
CA ILE A 116 -4.01 8.62 -13.03
C ILE A 116 -5.22 9.30 -13.67
N GLY A 117 -5.63 10.43 -13.08
CA GLY A 117 -6.85 11.10 -13.52
C GLY A 117 -8.04 10.17 -13.34
N ASP A 118 -8.77 9.94 -14.41
CA ASP A 118 -9.94 9.07 -14.38
C ASP A 118 -9.60 7.63 -14.75
N ASN A 119 -8.35 7.32 -14.99
CA ASN A 119 -7.93 6.00 -15.47
C ASN A 119 -7.37 5.16 -14.34
N ARG A 120 -7.71 3.89 -14.36
CA ARG A 120 -7.23 2.92 -13.37
C ARG A 120 -6.50 1.79 -14.10
N PHE A 121 -5.28 1.53 -13.66
CA PHE A 121 -4.44 0.48 -14.24
C PHE A 121 -4.10 -0.53 -13.15
N SER A 122 -4.52 -1.76 -13.31
CA SER A 122 -4.19 -2.80 -12.35
C SER A 122 -2.89 -3.48 -12.78
N LEU A 123 -1.96 -3.62 -11.83
CA LEU A 123 -0.69 -4.29 -12.13
C LEU A 123 -0.92 -5.80 -12.21
N THR A 124 -0.28 -6.42 -13.19
CA THR A 124 -0.39 -7.86 -13.40
C THR A 124 0.93 -8.57 -13.28
#